data_7412d1a5faca916e33724390f2dc159a
#
_entry.id   7412d1a5faca916e33724390f2dc159a
#
_cell.length_a   1.000
_cell.length_b   1.000
_cell.length_c   1.000
_cell.angle_alpha   90.00
_cell.angle_beta   90.00
_cell.angle_gamma   90.00
#
_symmetry.space_group_name_H-M   'P 1'
#
loop_
_entity.id
_entity.type
_entity.pdbx_description
1 polymer ?
#
loop_
_entity_poly.entity_id
_entity_poly.type
_entity_poly.pdbx_seq_one_letter_code
_entity_poly.pdbx_strand_id
1 'polypeptide(L)'
;MKFKELKQTLLEGVYDPGIFKAFFLAGGAGSGKSYSAEKSTGSAAGKFQWHDDMNTRELTPGKTGPYGLKVVNSDEQLEFGLMKARMHSDMTKYSDAETMEKERIREKGKKITKKKEQLWINGRLGLIIDGTAKNPAKLSSRIKTLTDIGYDT
;
A
#
# COMPACT_ATOMS: atom_id res chain seq x y z
N MET A 1 9.68 -35.15 -2.49
CA MET A 1 9.02 -34.14 -3.34
C MET A 1 8.30 -34.83 -4.48
N LYS A 2 6.98 -34.70 -4.55
CA LYS A 2 6.21 -35.35 -5.61
C LYS A 2 6.32 -34.53 -6.91
N PHE A 3 6.33 -35.18 -8.06
CA PHE A 3 6.49 -34.55 -9.38
C PHE A 3 5.48 -33.40 -9.64
N LYS A 4 4.30 -33.44 -9.01
CA LYS A 4 3.30 -32.37 -9.03
C LYS A 4 3.78 -31.10 -8.31
N GLU A 5 4.49 -31.25 -7.20
CA GLU A 5 5.03 -30.13 -6.41
C GLU A 5 6.19 -29.46 -7.17
N LEU A 6 7.03 -30.27 -7.83
CA LEU A 6 8.10 -29.77 -8.69
C LEU A 6 7.57 -28.95 -9.88
N LYS A 7 6.46 -29.42 -10.49
CA LYS A 7 5.83 -28.73 -11.63
C LYS A 7 5.17 -27.41 -11.20
N GLN A 8 4.66 -27.35 -9.96
CA GLN A 8 4.10 -26.13 -9.40
C GLN A 8 5.21 -25.11 -9.05
N THR A 9 6.33 -25.56 -8.52
CA THR A 9 7.53 -24.74 -8.23
C THR A 9 8.18 -24.21 -9.53
N LEU A 10 8.14 -24.98 -10.62
CA LEU A 10 8.65 -24.56 -11.94
C LEU A 10 7.74 -23.59 -12.69
N LEU A 11 6.49 -23.42 -12.24
CA LEU A 11 5.55 -22.41 -12.77
C LEU A 11 5.67 -21.08 -12.01
N GLU A 12 6.44 -21.02 -10.93
CA GLU A 12 6.83 -19.81 -10.22
C GLU A 12 7.90 -19.09 -11.07
N GLY A 13 7.45 -18.13 -11.85
CA GLY A 13 8.33 -17.38 -12.72
C GLY A 13 7.59 -16.23 -13.38
N VAL A 14 7.89 -15.93 -14.62
CA VAL A 14 7.29 -14.82 -15.41
C VAL A 14 5.75 -14.87 -15.45
N TYR A 15 5.18 -16.04 -15.27
CA TYR A 15 3.71 -16.25 -15.24
C TYR A 15 3.13 -16.25 -13.82
N ASP A 16 3.94 -16.09 -12.78
CA ASP A 16 3.44 -15.94 -11.42
C ASP A 16 2.75 -14.57 -11.29
N PRO A 17 1.45 -14.52 -10.95
CA PRO A 17 0.71 -13.27 -10.82
C PRO A 17 1.22 -12.38 -9.68
N GLY A 18 2.06 -12.91 -8.79
CA GLY A 18 2.66 -12.19 -7.68
C GLY A 18 4.06 -11.64 -7.93
N ILE A 19 4.63 -11.88 -9.13
CA ILE A 19 6.01 -11.47 -9.47
C ILE A 19 5.98 -10.56 -10.71
N PHE A 20 6.72 -9.45 -10.66
CA PHE A 20 6.81 -8.48 -11.75
C PHE A 20 5.45 -7.95 -12.25
N LYS A 21 4.47 -7.82 -11.37
CA LYS A 21 3.17 -7.23 -11.67
C LYS A 21 3.00 -5.94 -10.88
N ALA A 22 2.50 -4.90 -11.50
CA ALA A 22 2.18 -3.66 -10.83
C ALA A 22 0.79 -3.16 -11.23
N PHE A 23 -0.12 -3.16 -10.29
CA PHE A 23 -1.47 -2.63 -10.45
C PHE A 23 -1.52 -1.20 -9.92
N PHE A 24 -1.94 -0.26 -10.75
CA PHE A 24 -2.11 1.13 -10.37
C PHE A 24 -3.59 1.43 -10.09
N LEU A 25 -3.87 1.85 -8.88
CA LEU A 25 -5.20 2.31 -8.49
C LEU A 25 -5.26 3.83 -8.62
N ALA A 26 -6.19 4.33 -9.41
CA ALA A 26 -6.39 5.75 -9.63
C ALA A 26 -7.80 6.17 -9.24
N GLY A 27 -7.93 7.26 -8.48
CA GLY A 27 -9.22 7.78 -8.07
C GLY A 27 -9.16 8.59 -6.78
N GLY A 28 -10.18 9.39 -6.52
CA GLY A 28 -10.31 10.19 -5.31
C GLY A 28 -10.56 9.38 -4.04
N ALA A 29 -10.60 10.06 -2.91
CA ALA A 29 -11.05 9.47 -1.65
C ALA A 29 -12.51 8.98 -1.80
N GLY A 30 -12.82 7.81 -1.23
CA GLY A 30 -14.16 7.23 -1.30
C GLY A 30 -14.56 6.62 -2.65
N SER A 31 -13.69 6.59 -3.66
CA SER A 31 -13.99 6.02 -4.99
C SER A 31 -14.02 4.49 -5.04
N GLY A 32 -13.83 3.80 -3.91
CA GLY A 32 -13.88 2.34 -3.84
C GLY A 32 -12.61 1.62 -4.29
N LYS A 33 -11.48 2.31 -4.50
CA LYS A 33 -10.20 1.71 -4.93
C LYS A 33 -9.77 0.52 -4.08
N SER A 34 -9.70 0.72 -2.76
CA SER A 34 -9.28 -0.33 -1.83
C SER A 34 -10.21 -1.53 -1.84
N TYR A 35 -11.52 -1.29 -1.96
CA TYR A 35 -12.50 -2.37 -2.09
C TYR A 35 -12.30 -3.15 -3.39
N SER A 36 -12.13 -2.45 -4.51
CA SER A 36 -11.90 -3.09 -5.81
C SER A 36 -10.60 -3.91 -5.81
N ALA A 37 -9.52 -3.37 -5.23
CA ALA A 37 -8.26 -4.08 -5.11
C ALA A 37 -8.40 -5.35 -4.26
N GLU A 38 -9.04 -5.25 -3.10
CA GLU A 38 -9.27 -6.41 -2.22
C GLU A 38 -10.14 -7.48 -2.89
N LYS A 39 -11.20 -7.08 -3.57
CA LYS A 39 -12.09 -8.01 -4.29
C LYS A 39 -11.38 -8.70 -5.45
N SER A 40 -10.53 -7.98 -6.20
CA SER A 40 -9.86 -8.52 -7.37
C SER A 40 -8.63 -9.35 -7.03
N THR A 41 -7.90 -8.99 -5.98
CA THR A 41 -6.58 -9.59 -5.69
C THR A 41 -6.50 -10.28 -4.32
N GLY A 42 -7.48 -10.07 -3.45
CA GLY A 42 -7.46 -10.49 -2.05
C GLY A 42 -6.48 -9.72 -1.17
N SER A 43 -5.74 -8.75 -1.73
CA SER A 43 -4.75 -7.95 -1.00
C SER A 43 -5.36 -6.63 -0.52
N ALA A 44 -5.07 -6.25 0.71
CA ALA A 44 -5.53 -4.99 1.30
C ALA A 44 -4.45 -4.37 2.19
N ALA A 45 -4.43 -3.03 2.24
CA ALA A 45 -3.61 -2.31 3.22
C ALA A 45 -4.13 -2.53 4.65
N GLY A 46 -3.26 -2.43 5.62
CA GLY A 46 -3.65 -2.40 7.04
C GLY A 46 -4.49 -1.17 7.35
N LYS A 47 -5.41 -1.31 8.27
CA LYS A 47 -6.28 -0.23 8.74
C LYS A 47 -6.20 -0.12 10.25
N PHE A 48 -6.22 1.12 10.74
CA PHE A 48 -6.33 1.43 12.15
C PHE A 48 -7.74 1.95 12.42
N GLN A 49 -8.46 1.28 13.29
CA GLN A 49 -9.73 1.78 13.77
C GLN A 49 -9.50 2.55 15.07
N TRP A 50 -10.03 3.75 15.10
CA TRP A 50 -10.01 4.62 16.26
C TRP A 50 -11.36 4.51 16.95
N HIS A 51 -11.35 4.18 18.22
CA HIS A 51 -12.53 4.27 19.06
C HIS A 51 -12.52 5.59 19.82
N ASP A 52 -13.67 6.15 20.09
CA ASP A 52 -13.83 7.48 20.70
C ASP A 52 -13.19 7.60 22.09
N ASP A 53 -13.01 6.47 22.78
CA ASP A 53 -12.42 6.42 24.11
C ASP A 53 -10.87 6.44 24.13
N MET A 54 -10.22 6.61 23.00
CA MET A 54 -8.74 6.63 22.81
C MET A 54 -7.96 5.44 23.42
N ASN A 55 -8.60 4.57 24.16
CA ASN A 55 -8.00 3.44 24.87
C ASN A 55 -8.12 2.13 24.10
N THR A 56 -9.14 1.99 23.26
CA THR A 56 -9.34 0.83 22.41
C THR A 56 -8.98 1.17 20.98
N ARG A 57 -7.84 0.65 20.54
CA ARG A 57 -7.32 0.80 19.17
C ARG A 57 -7.26 -0.56 18.55
N GLU A 58 -7.97 -0.72 17.47
CA GLU A 58 -7.96 -1.97 16.73
C GLU A 58 -7.12 -1.81 15.47
N LEU A 59 -6.08 -2.63 15.35
CA LEU A 59 -5.29 -2.75 14.15
C LEU A 59 -5.81 -3.94 13.34
N THR A 60 -6.38 -3.66 12.19
CA THR A 60 -6.60 -4.70 11.18
C THR A 60 -5.35 -4.79 10.31
N PRO A 61 -4.56 -5.86 10.41
CA PRO A 61 -3.35 -6.01 9.62
C PRO A 61 -3.68 -6.07 8.12
N GLY A 62 -2.74 -5.59 7.31
CA GLY A 62 -2.83 -5.71 5.86
C GLY A 62 -2.92 -7.18 5.44
N LYS A 63 -3.67 -7.46 4.40
CA LYS A 63 -3.81 -8.80 3.83
C LYS A 63 -2.96 -8.92 2.59
N THR A 64 -2.25 -10.02 2.49
CA THR A 64 -1.61 -10.45 1.24
C THR A 64 -2.50 -11.53 0.65
N GLY A 65 -3.11 -11.24 -0.48
CA GLY A 65 -4.00 -12.19 -1.16
C GLY A 65 -3.23 -13.38 -1.75
N PRO A 66 -3.94 -14.31 -2.43
CA PRO A 66 -3.35 -15.52 -2.99
C PRO A 66 -2.21 -15.26 -3.98
N TYR A 67 -2.17 -14.06 -4.55
CA TYR A 67 -1.12 -13.64 -5.50
C TYR A 67 0.10 -12.97 -4.85
N GLY A 68 0.13 -12.82 -3.53
CA GLY A 68 1.27 -12.25 -2.82
C GLY A 68 1.52 -10.76 -3.05
N LEU A 69 0.56 -10.01 -3.62
CA LEU A 69 0.70 -8.60 -3.98
C LEU A 69 0.86 -7.71 -2.74
N LYS A 70 1.81 -6.80 -2.79
CA LYS A 70 2.10 -5.83 -1.71
C LYS A 70 1.42 -4.49 -1.99
N VAL A 71 0.66 -3.99 -1.03
CA VAL A 71 -0.04 -2.70 -1.17
C VAL A 71 0.89 -1.56 -0.79
N VAL A 72 1.16 -0.68 -1.75
CA VAL A 72 1.94 0.56 -1.56
C VAL A 72 0.97 1.69 -1.28
N ASN A 73 0.74 1.98 0.00
CA ASN A 73 -0.11 3.08 0.46
C ASN A 73 0.55 3.79 1.65
N SER A 74 0.66 5.11 1.57
CA SER A 74 1.25 5.92 2.64
C SER A 74 0.28 6.23 3.79
N ASP A 75 -1.02 6.05 3.58
CA ASP A 75 -2.03 6.36 4.59
C ASP A 75 -1.93 5.41 5.79
N GLU A 76 -1.58 4.14 5.57
CA GLU A 76 -1.29 3.18 6.64
C GLU A 76 -0.21 3.70 7.59
N GLN A 77 0.86 4.27 7.03
CA GLN A 77 1.97 4.82 7.84
C GLN A 77 1.60 6.11 8.54
N LEU A 78 0.75 6.93 7.92
CA LEU A 78 0.20 8.14 8.54
C LEU A 78 -0.67 7.76 9.74
N GLU A 79 -1.65 6.89 9.55
CA GLU A 79 -2.55 6.44 10.62
C GLU A 79 -1.78 5.81 11.79
N PHE A 80 -0.81 4.95 11.50
CA PHE A 80 0.06 4.38 12.53
C PHE A 80 0.83 5.45 13.30
N GLY A 81 1.37 6.45 12.60
CA GLY A 81 2.10 7.56 13.21
C GLY A 81 1.22 8.43 14.10
N LEU A 82 0.01 8.76 13.65
CA LEU A 82 -0.97 9.52 14.44
C LEU A 82 -1.38 8.75 15.70
N MET A 83 -1.67 7.45 15.54
CA MET A 83 -1.98 6.58 16.68
C MET A 83 -0.85 6.56 17.71
N LYS A 84 0.40 6.43 17.27
CA LYS A 84 1.57 6.39 18.15
C LYS A 84 1.80 7.72 18.86
N ALA A 85 1.50 8.83 18.18
CA ALA A 85 1.54 10.17 18.75
C ALA A 85 0.33 10.50 19.65
N ARG A 86 -0.63 9.57 19.80
CA ARG A 86 -1.89 9.76 20.56
C ARG A 86 -2.72 10.95 20.07
N MET A 87 -2.67 11.22 18.77
CA MET A 87 -3.45 12.29 18.15
C MET A 87 -4.87 11.80 17.87
N HIS A 88 -5.83 12.71 17.87
CA HIS A 88 -7.24 12.40 17.61
C HIS A 88 -7.43 11.98 16.13
N SER A 89 -8.40 11.09 15.85
CA SER A 89 -8.72 10.66 14.48
C SER A 89 -9.35 11.76 13.65
N ASP A 90 -10.13 12.65 14.28
CA ASP A 90 -10.76 13.78 13.63
C ASP A 90 -9.76 14.93 13.46
N MET A 91 -9.15 15.00 12.28
CA MET A 91 -8.12 15.98 11.93
C MET A 91 -8.67 17.43 11.82
N THR A 92 -10.00 17.60 11.79
CA THR A 92 -10.62 18.92 11.71
C THR A 92 -10.52 19.68 13.04
N LYS A 93 -10.27 18.96 14.12
CA LYS A 93 -10.15 19.49 15.48
C LYS A 93 -8.71 19.82 15.89
N TYR A 94 -7.75 19.68 14.98
CA TYR A 94 -6.35 19.90 15.29
C TYR A 94 -6.05 21.39 15.48
N SER A 95 -5.29 21.68 16.53
CA SER A 95 -4.59 22.94 16.70
C SER A 95 -3.50 23.12 15.62
N ASP A 96 -2.95 24.33 15.50
CA ASP A 96 -1.84 24.59 14.58
C ASP A 96 -0.62 23.69 14.86
N ALA A 97 -0.29 23.50 16.15
CA ALA A 97 0.81 22.62 16.57
C ALA A 97 0.55 21.15 16.19
N GLU A 98 -0.66 20.65 16.39
CA GLU A 98 -1.04 19.28 15.98
C GLU A 98 -1.06 19.13 14.46
N THR A 99 -1.46 20.16 13.73
CA THR A 99 -1.40 20.18 12.27
C THR A 99 0.03 20.08 11.77
N MET A 100 0.97 20.80 12.36
CA MET A 100 2.40 20.69 12.05
C MET A 100 2.95 19.29 12.36
N GLU A 101 2.59 18.73 13.51
CA GLU A 101 3.02 17.37 13.89
C GLU A 101 2.44 16.32 12.92
N LYS A 102 1.18 16.45 12.51
CA LYS A 102 0.57 15.59 11.48
C LYS A 102 1.36 15.63 10.17
N GLU A 103 1.75 16.82 9.71
CA GLU A 103 2.53 16.93 8.47
C GLU A 103 3.92 16.28 8.62
N ARG A 104 4.57 16.43 9.78
CA ARG A 104 5.83 15.74 10.08
C ARG A 104 5.68 14.22 10.06
N ILE A 105 4.61 13.70 10.65
CA ILE A 105 4.28 12.27 10.65
C ILE A 105 4.02 11.81 9.22
N ARG A 106 3.27 12.59 8.42
CA ARG A 106 2.97 12.29 7.01
C ARG A 106 4.24 12.17 6.18
N GLU A 107 5.16 13.13 6.31
CA GLU A 107 6.42 13.10 5.56
C GLU A 107 7.30 11.90 5.95
N LYS A 108 7.35 11.58 7.24
CA LYS A 108 8.02 10.37 7.73
C LYS A 108 7.37 9.10 7.16
N GLY A 109 6.04 9.04 7.15
CA GLY A 109 5.27 7.93 6.59
C GLY A 109 5.55 7.72 5.10
N LYS A 110 5.58 8.79 4.31
CA LYS A 110 5.94 8.73 2.88
C LYS A 110 7.35 8.17 2.66
N LYS A 111 8.33 8.58 3.48
CA LYS A 111 9.70 8.05 3.41
C LYS A 111 9.76 6.56 3.71
N ILE A 112 9.03 6.09 4.72
CA ILE A 112 8.93 4.67 5.07
C ILE A 112 8.30 3.88 3.94
N THR A 113 7.16 4.35 3.40
CA THR A 113 6.47 3.71 2.27
C THR A 113 7.37 3.60 1.05
N LYS A 114 8.10 4.67 0.72
CA LYS A 114 9.05 4.65 -0.40
C LYS A 114 10.17 3.62 -0.21
N LYS A 115 10.70 3.47 1.02
CA LYS A 115 11.70 2.45 1.32
C LYS A 115 11.13 1.04 1.19
N LYS A 116 9.93 0.79 1.70
CA LYS A 116 9.24 -0.50 1.54
C LYS A 116 9.03 -0.83 0.07
N GLU A 117 8.50 0.11 -0.71
CA GLU A 117 8.30 -0.05 -2.14
C GLU A 117 9.61 -0.42 -2.85
N GLN A 118 10.70 0.29 -2.55
CA GLN A 118 12.01 -0.01 -3.16
C GLN A 118 12.50 -1.42 -2.82
N LEU A 119 12.32 -1.87 -1.58
CA LEU A 119 12.67 -3.23 -1.17
C LEU A 119 11.83 -4.27 -1.93
N TRP A 120 10.54 -4.02 -2.12
CA TRP A 120 9.66 -4.92 -2.85
C TRP A 120 9.99 -4.95 -4.35
N ILE A 121 10.33 -3.81 -4.95
CA ILE A 121 10.81 -3.73 -6.32
C ILE A 121 12.13 -4.49 -6.48
N ASN A 122 13.08 -4.33 -5.58
CA ASN A 122 14.34 -5.07 -5.59
C ASN A 122 14.12 -6.58 -5.45
N GLY A 123 13.12 -6.99 -4.67
CA GLY A 123 12.68 -8.37 -4.54
C GLY A 123 11.80 -8.87 -5.68
N ARG A 124 11.49 -8.00 -6.67
CA ARG A 124 10.64 -8.32 -7.83
C ARG A 124 9.23 -8.75 -7.49
N LEU A 125 8.74 -8.32 -6.32
CA LEU A 125 7.41 -8.67 -5.83
C LEU A 125 6.32 -7.92 -6.59
N GLY A 126 5.14 -8.52 -6.69
CA GLY A 126 3.96 -7.86 -7.24
C GLY A 126 3.45 -6.74 -6.33
N LEU A 127 3.01 -5.66 -6.93
CA LEU A 127 2.63 -4.41 -6.26
C LEU A 127 1.21 -3.99 -6.60
N ILE A 128 0.53 -3.43 -5.62
CA ILE A 128 -0.66 -2.60 -5.80
C ILE A 128 -0.30 -1.19 -5.35
N ILE A 129 -0.27 -0.25 -6.27
CA ILE A 129 0.13 1.13 -6.03
C ILE A 129 -1.11 1.99 -5.93
N ASP A 130 -1.47 2.36 -4.71
CA ASP A 130 -2.62 3.24 -4.46
C ASP A 130 -2.23 4.71 -4.61
N GLY A 131 -2.98 5.43 -5.43
CA GLY A 131 -2.74 6.83 -5.69
C GLY A 131 -4.01 7.57 -6.13
N THR A 132 -4.00 8.89 -5.97
CA THR A 132 -5.13 9.73 -6.37
C THR A 132 -5.11 10.11 -7.86
N ALA A 133 -4.01 9.79 -8.56
CA ALA A 133 -3.77 10.19 -9.96
C ALA A 133 -3.95 11.70 -10.24
N LYS A 134 -3.81 12.54 -9.22
CA LYS A 134 -3.92 14.02 -9.36
C LYS A 134 -2.90 14.60 -10.33
N ASN A 135 -1.79 13.91 -10.54
CA ASN A 135 -0.76 14.29 -11.50
C ASN A 135 -0.54 13.15 -12.49
N PRO A 136 -1.19 13.19 -13.67
CA PRO A 136 -1.07 12.15 -14.70
C PRO A 136 0.35 11.96 -15.20
N ALA A 137 1.14 13.04 -15.34
CA ALA A 137 2.51 12.96 -15.82
C ALA A 137 3.40 12.16 -14.84
N LYS A 138 3.21 12.38 -13.52
CA LYS A 138 3.92 11.62 -12.48
C LYS A 138 3.51 10.14 -12.49
N LEU A 139 2.23 9.86 -12.70
CA LEU A 139 1.73 8.49 -12.81
C LEU A 139 2.34 7.79 -14.03
N SER A 140 2.30 8.42 -15.20
CA SER A 140 2.88 7.88 -16.44
C SER A 140 4.38 7.62 -16.32
N SER A 141 5.12 8.56 -15.71
CA SER A 141 6.55 8.38 -15.44
C SER A 141 6.82 7.17 -14.54
N ARG A 142 6.00 6.96 -13.52
CA ARG A 142 6.14 5.82 -12.60
C ARG A 142 5.82 4.49 -13.28
N ILE A 143 4.76 4.45 -14.09
CA ILE A 143 4.42 3.29 -14.92
C ILE A 143 5.60 2.95 -15.82
N LYS A 144 6.10 3.94 -16.57
CA LYS A 144 7.25 3.76 -17.45
C LYS A 144 8.47 3.20 -16.71
N THR A 145 8.81 3.76 -15.56
CA THR A 145 9.94 3.28 -14.75
C THR A 145 9.80 1.81 -14.38
N LEU A 146 8.62 1.37 -13.96
CA LEU A 146 8.38 -0.04 -13.62
C LEU A 146 8.40 -0.95 -14.86
N THR A 147 7.82 -0.49 -15.97
CA THR A 147 7.85 -1.23 -17.24
C THR A 147 9.29 -1.40 -17.74
N ASP A 148 10.12 -0.34 -17.66
CA ASP A 148 11.53 -0.37 -18.10
C ASP A 148 12.38 -1.39 -17.32
N ILE A 149 12.02 -1.72 -16.07
CA ILE A 149 12.69 -2.75 -15.26
C ILE A 149 12.00 -4.12 -15.31
N GLY A 150 11.02 -4.30 -16.19
CA GLY A 150 10.41 -5.59 -16.51
C GLY A 150 9.07 -5.88 -15.82
N TYR A 151 8.46 -4.90 -15.14
CA TYR A 151 7.11 -5.06 -14.62
C TYR A 151 6.06 -5.01 -15.73
N ASP A 152 5.08 -5.88 -15.64
CA ASP A 152 3.82 -5.81 -16.36
C ASP A 152 2.88 -4.87 -15.57
N THR A 153 2.46 -3.77 -16.19
CA THR A 153 1.76 -2.65 -15.54
C THR A 153 0.39 -2.41 -16.13
#